data_0d6d8c267f9d89d81f87038e8435edb6
#
_entry.id   0d6d8c267f9d89d81f87038e8435edb6
#
_cell.length_a   1.000
_cell.length_b   1.000
_cell.length_c   1.000
_cell.angle_alpha   90.00
_cell.angle_beta   90.00
_cell.angle_gamma   90.00
#
_symmetry.space_group_name_H-M   'P 1'
#
loop_
_entity.id
_entity.type
_entity.pdbx_description
1 polymer ?
#
loop_
_entity_poly.entity_id
_entity_poly.type
_entity_poly.pdbx_seq_one_letter_code
_entity_poly.pdbx_strand_id
1 'polypeptide(L)'
;IARTAHTTIVISAPGLGDDVQAIKAGILEIADILVVNKYDLPGADHTLSVLRSAIAMGYPDAHQTPGETPQEQAASEWIPPILPTIATKGEGVEDVASAIKDHRRYLNVSGEKVRREHAYMRSRMKHLLGDHLATRFLDDYADSNFEKALKLVLARELEPRHAIKLLIEDKLT
;
A
#
# COMPACT_ATOMS: atom_id res chain seq x y z
N ILE A 1 3.18 -2.06 4.32
CA ILE A 1 1.95 -2.66 4.87
C ILE A 1 1.02 -3.05 3.71
N ALA A 2 0.61 -2.16 2.82
CA ALA A 2 -0.34 -2.42 1.73
C ALA A 2 0.03 -3.59 0.81
N ARG A 3 1.31 -3.91 0.65
CA ARG A 3 1.77 -5.06 -0.14
C ARG A 3 1.76 -6.39 0.61
N THR A 4 1.41 -6.39 1.90
CA THR A 4 1.48 -7.57 2.78
C THR A 4 0.10 -8.00 3.26
N ALA A 5 -0.80 -7.06 3.42
CA ALA A 5 -2.18 -7.29 3.85
C ALA A 5 -3.08 -7.66 2.67
N HIS A 6 -4.08 -8.49 2.90
CA HIS A 6 -5.12 -8.79 1.91
C HIS A 6 -6.16 -7.66 1.82
N THR A 7 -6.42 -6.99 2.93
CA THR A 7 -7.33 -5.85 3.03
C THR A 7 -6.63 -4.70 3.73
N THR A 8 -6.57 -3.55 3.10
CA THR A 8 -6.01 -2.32 3.65
C THR A 8 -7.14 -1.36 3.99
N ILE A 9 -7.26 -1.00 5.26
CA ILE A 9 -8.21 0.01 5.72
C ILE A 9 -7.44 1.30 5.96
N VAL A 10 -7.84 2.36 5.29
CA VAL A 10 -7.30 3.70 5.53
C VAL A 10 -8.29 4.48 6.38
N ILE A 11 -7.82 4.94 7.52
CA ILE A 11 -8.65 5.69 8.49
C ILE A 11 -8.19 7.15 8.48
N SER A 12 -9.13 8.03 8.20
CA SER A 12 -9.01 9.49 8.30
C SER A 12 -9.86 10.02 9.46
N ALA A 13 -9.55 11.21 9.96
CA ALA A 13 -10.35 11.91 10.96
C ALA A 13 -10.32 13.41 10.70
N PRO A 14 -11.43 14.13 10.92
CA PRO A 14 -11.49 15.56 10.68
C PRO A 14 -10.47 16.33 11.53
N GLY A 15 -9.88 17.38 11.00
CA GLY A 15 -8.96 18.27 11.72
C GLY A 15 -7.51 17.81 11.81
N LEU A 16 -7.11 16.73 11.12
CA LEU A 16 -5.69 16.32 11.01
C LEU A 16 -4.90 17.16 9.99
N GLY A 17 -5.39 18.32 9.62
CA GLY A 17 -4.67 19.40 8.94
C GLY A 17 -4.27 19.14 7.47
N ASP A 18 -4.18 17.92 7.03
CA ASP A 18 -3.63 17.54 5.72
C ASP A 18 -4.45 16.47 4.99
N ASP A 19 -5.76 16.36 5.30
CA ASP A 19 -6.66 15.36 4.71
C ASP A 19 -6.62 15.39 3.17
N VAL A 20 -6.51 16.59 2.59
CA VAL A 20 -6.43 16.80 1.13
C VAL A 20 -5.05 16.38 0.57
N GLN A 21 -3.98 16.52 1.34
CA GLN A 21 -2.64 16.10 0.91
C GLN A 21 -2.44 14.59 1.04
N ALA A 22 -3.00 13.96 2.05
CA ALA A 22 -3.00 12.51 2.20
C ALA A 22 -3.71 11.82 1.02
N ILE A 23 -4.81 12.41 0.54
CA ILE A 23 -5.54 11.96 -0.65
C ILE A 23 -4.67 12.10 -1.91
N LYS A 24 -3.92 13.20 -2.03
CA LYS A 24 -2.97 13.43 -3.15
C LYS A 24 -1.74 12.52 -3.12
N ALA A 25 -1.38 11.96 -1.97
CA ALA A 25 -0.18 11.15 -1.78
C ALA A 25 -0.30 9.67 -2.19
N GLY A 26 -1.27 9.29 -3.02
CA GLY A 26 -1.44 7.91 -3.50
C GLY A 26 -2.02 6.95 -2.45
N ILE A 27 -2.58 7.47 -1.35
CA ILE A 27 -3.21 6.64 -0.31
C ILE A 27 -4.45 5.91 -0.86
N LEU A 28 -5.18 6.54 -1.78
CA LEU A 28 -6.35 5.93 -2.42
C LEU A 28 -6.01 4.70 -3.26
N GLU A 29 -4.80 4.67 -3.86
CA GLU A 29 -4.33 3.53 -4.67
C GLU A 29 -4.10 2.25 -3.86
N ILE A 30 -3.95 2.38 -2.54
CA ILE A 30 -3.68 1.26 -1.63
C ILE A 30 -4.86 0.91 -0.73
N ALA A 31 -5.90 1.74 -0.70
CA ALA A 31 -7.05 1.56 0.17
C ALA A 31 -8.05 0.58 -0.44
N ASP A 32 -8.40 -0.45 0.30
CA ASP A 32 -9.53 -1.32 -0.02
C ASP A 32 -10.82 -0.86 0.68
N ILE A 33 -10.69 -0.18 1.82
CA ILE A 33 -11.80 0.41 2.59
C ILE A 33 -11.32 1.74 3.13
N LEU A 34 -12.15 2.76 3.04
CA LEU A 34 -11.91 4.08 3.61
C LEU A 34 -12.84 4.31 4.80
N VAL A 35 -12.30 4.81 5.89
CA VAL A 35 -13.07 5.10 7.11
C VAL A 35 -12.85 6.55 7.50
N VAL A 36 -13.93 7.28 7.71
CA VAL A 36 -13.91 8.61 8.33
C VAL A 36 -14.30 8.45 9.79
N ASN A 37 -13.31 8.36 10.66
CA ASN A 37 -13.53 8.21 12.10
C ASN A 37 -13.72 9.58 12.77
N LYS A 38 -14.24 9.58 13.99
CA LYS A 38 -14.65 10.79 14.74
C LYS A 38 -15.67 11.61 13.94
N TYR A 39 -16.66 10.93 13.38
CA TYR A 39 -17.65 11.55 12.50
C TYR A 39 -18.57 12.54 13.27
N ASP A 40 -18.53 12.53 14.60
CA ASP A 40 -19.18 13.51 15.47
C ASP A 40 -18.45 14.87 15.57
N LEU A 41 -17.24 14.98 15.02
CA LEU A 41 -16.50 16.24 15.03
C LEU A 41 -16.83 17.13 13.83
N PRO A 42 -16.76 18.46 14.00
CA PRO A 42 -16.91 19.42 12.89
C PRO A 42 -15.90 19.13 11.77
N GLY A 43 -16.35 19.20 10.52
CA GLY A 43 -15.51 18.94 9.34
C GLY A 43 -15.55 17.50 8.83
N ALA A 44 -16.19 16.57 9.53
CA ALA A 44 -16.30 15.18 9.09
C ALA A 44 -17.01 15.03 7.74
N ASP A 45 -18.11 15.78 7.52
CA ASP A 45 -18.83 15.82 6.24
C ASP A 45 -17.98 16.35 5.09
N HIS A 46 -17.10 17.31 5.38
CA HIS A 46 -16.17 17.83 4.39
C HIS A 46 -15.15 16.73 3.99
N THR A 47 -14.53 16.08 4.96
CA THR A 47 -13.60 14.97 4.73
C THR A 47 -14.27 13.85 3.92
N LEU A 48 -15.51 13.47 4.27
CA LEU A 48 -16.28 12.47 3.54
C LEU A 48 -16.53 12.90 2.08
N SER A 49 -16.92 14.14 1.85
CA SER A 49 -17.18 14.70 0.53
C SER A 49 -15.92 14.71 -0.34
N VAL A 50 -14.78 15.08 0.22
CA VAL A 50 -13.49 15.09 -0.49
C VAL A 50 -13.09 13.69 -0.90
N LEU A 51 -13.21 12.70 0.01
CA LEU A 51 -12.93 11.29 -0.30
C LEU A 51 -13.84 10.75 -1.39
N ARG A 52 -15.15 11.04 -1.34
CA ARG A 52 -16.11 10.65 -2.38
C ARG A 52 -15.75 11.21 -3.75
N SER A 53 -15.39 12.49 -3.79
CA SER A 53 -14.97 13.12 -5.04
C SER A 53 -13.69 12.50 -5.60
N ALA A 54 -12.74 12.15 -4.74
CA ALA A 54 -11.49 11.53 -5.15
C ALA A 54 -11.68 10.09 -5.66
N ILE A 55 -12.56 9.30 -5.02
CA ILE A 55 -12.94 7.96 -5.52
C ILE A 55 -13.66 8.07 -6.87
N ALA A 56 -14.60 9.01 -7.01
CA ALA A 56 -15.31 9.21 -8.28
C ALA A 56 -14.39 9.60 -9.44
N MET A 57 -13.28 10.30 -9.17
CA MET A 57 -12.25 10.59 -10.17
C MET A 57 -11.41 9.37 -10.55
N GLY A 58 -11.13 8.50 -9.58
CA GLY A 58 -10.34 7.29 -9.80
C GLY A 58 -11.13 6.13 -10.45
N TYR A 59 -12.46 6.14 -10.29
CA TYR A 59 -13.37 5.10 -10.78
C TYR A 59 -14.53 5.75 -11.56
N PRO A 60 -14.28 6.29 -12.77
CA PRO A 60 -15.30 7.02 -13.53
C PRO A 60 -16.51 6.16 -13.94
N ASP A 61 -16.31 4.85 -14.07
CA ASP A 61 -17.37 3.88 -14.44
C ASP A 61 -18.06 3.25 -13.20
N ALA A 62 -17.84 3.82 -12.02
CA ALA A 62 -18.38 3.35 -10.74
C ALA A 62 -19.91 3.50 -10.60
N HIS A 63 -20.66 3.72 -11.68
CA HIS A 63 -22.09 3.73 -11.67
C HIS A 63 -22.59 2.29 -11.55
N GLN A 64 -23.02 1.93 -10.33
CA GLN A 64 -23.75 0.70 -10.06
C GLN A 64 -24.90 0.59 -11.03
N THR A 65 -24.81 -0.36 -11.93
CA THR A 65 -25.95 -0.74 -12.78
C THR A 65 -26.93 -1.52 -11.90
N PRO A 66 -28.14 -1.03 -11.61
CA PRO A 66 -29.11 -1.79 -10.82
C PRO A 66 -29.47 -3.05 -11.57
N GLY A 67 -29.19 -4.23 -11.01
CA GLY A 67 -29.65 -5.51 -11.57
C GLY A 67 -28.57 -6.54 -11.91
N GLU A 68 -27.28 -6.26 -11.60
CA GLU A 68 -26.21 -7.23 -11.83
C GLU A 68 -26.31 -8.42 -10.85
N THR A 69 -26.06 -9.61 -11.37
CA THR A 69 -25.98 -10.82 -10.56
C THR A 69 -24.75 -10.81 -9.69
N PRO A 70 -24.73 -11.57 -8.58
CA PRO A 70 -23.52 -11.66 -7.73
C PRO A 70 -22.24 -12.11 -8.46
N GLN A 71 -22.37 -12.77 -9.60
CA GLN A 71 -21.27 -13.21 -10.46
C GLN A 71 -20.76 -12.08 -11.37
N GLU A 72 -21.63 -11.21 -11.84
CA GLU A 72 -21.27 -10.02 -12.63
C GLU A 72 -20.61 -8.96 -11.74
N GLN A 73 -21.09 -8.79 -10.50
CA GLN A 73 -20.45 -7.96 -9.50
C GLN A 73 -19.04 -8.45 -9.08
N ALA A 74 -18.81 -9.76 -9.14
CA ALA A 74 -17.50 -10.34 -8.86
C ALA A 74 -16.49 -10.15 -10.01
N ALA A 75 -16.97 -9.86 -11.21
CA ALA A 75 -16.15 -9.50 -12.37
C ALA A 75 -15.88 -7.99 -12.47
N SER A 76 -16.63 -7.16 -11.71
CA SER A 76 -16.41 -5.72 -11.63
C SER A 76 -15.22 -5.39 -10.73
N GLU A 77 -14.58 -4.26 -10.99
CA GLU A 77 -13.48 -3.76 -10.15
C GLU A 77 -14.01 -3.40 -8.75
N TRP A 78 -13.23 -3.73 -7.70
CA TRP A 78 -13.57 -3.34 -6.33
C TRP A 78 -13.45 -1.83 -6.15
N ILE A 79 -14.56 -1.20 -5.80
CA ILE A 79 -14.59 0.22 -5.45
C ILE A 79 -14.54 0.35 -3.94
N PRO A 80 -13.51 1.03 -3.37
CA PRO A 80 -13.39 1.19 -1.93
C PRO A 80 -14.61 1.91 -1.32
N PRO A 81 -15.37 1.29 -0.42
CA PRO A 81 -16.44 1.98 0.30
C PRO A 81 -15.85 3.01 1.27
N ILE A 82 -16.59 4.10 1.50
CA ILE A 82 -16.24 5.15 2.45
C ILE A 82 -17.26 5.11 3.59
N LEU A 83 -16.78 4.78 4.79
CA LEU A 83 -17.64 4.49 5.95
C LEU A 83 -17.39 5.51 7.07
N PRO A 84 -18.43 6.25 7.52
CA PRO A 84 -18.32 7.09 8.70
C PRO A 84 -18.36 6.24 9.97
N THR A 85 -17.54 6.59 10.96
CA THR A 85 -17.52 5.89 12.25
C THR A 85 -17.33 6.86 13.42
N ILE A 86 -17.89 6.47 14.60
CA ILE A 86 -17.56 7.04 15.89
C ILE A 86 -17.08 5.88 16.76
N ALA A 87 -15.81 5.52 16.61
CA ALA A 87 -15.25 4.30 17.20
C ALA A 87 -15.41 4.24 18.72
N THR A 88 -15.38 5.37 19.43
CA THR A 88 -15.57 5.45 20.88
C THR A 88 -16.99 5.07 21.34
N LYS A 89 -17.97 5.16 20.42
CA LYS A 89 -19.37 4.79 20.66
C LYS A 89 -19.74 3.45 20.01
N GLY A 90 -18.85 2.87 19.20
CA GLY A 90 -19.15 1.69 18.40
C GLY A 90 -19.98 1.96 17.15
N GLU A 91 -20.35 3.22 16.88
CA GLU A 91 -21.18 3.60 15.72
C GLU A 91 -20.39 3.40 14.42
N GLY A 92 -21.00 2.73 13.42
CA GLY A 92 -20.41 2.42 12.12
C GLY A 92 -19.35 1.30 12.12
N VAL A 93 -18.98 0.73 13.27
CA VAL A 93 -17.97 -0.33 13.35
C VAL A 93 -18.46 -1.62 12.72
N GLU A 94 -19.74 -1.94 12.84
CA GLU A 94 -20.34 -3.12 12.20
C GLU A 94 -20.35 -3.01 10.67
N ASP A 95 -20.52 -1.80 10.13
CA ASP A 95 -20.47 -1.55 8.69
C ASP A 95 -19.04 -1.79 8.15
N VAL A 96 -18.01 -1.36 8.91
CA VAL A 96 -16.61 -1.66 8.58
C VAL A 96 -16.35 -3.16 8.62
N ALA A 97 -16.86 -3.87 9.62
CA ALA A 97 -16.71 -5.32 9.71
C ALA A 97 -17.43 -6.05 8.55
N SER A 98 -18.58 -5.54 8.11
CA SER A 98 -19.27 -6.06 6.94
C SER A 98 -18.47 -5.82 5.66
N ALA A 99 -17.97 -4.61 5.45
CA ALA A 99 -17.15 -4.27 4.30
C ALA A 99 -15.88 -5.12 4.19
N ILE A 100 -15.26 -5.47 5.32
CA ILE A 100 -14.11 -6.41 5.34
C ILE A 100 -14.53 -7.79 4.84
N LYS A 101 -15.70 -8.29 5.25
CA LYS A 101 -16.24 -9.59 4.81
C LYS A 101 -16.56 -9.57 3.31
N ASP A 102 -17.12 -8.47 2.82
CA ASP A 102 -17.47 -8.31 1.41
C ASP A 102 -16.22 -8.21 0.54
N HIS A 103 -15.20 -7.43 0.96
CA HIS A 103 -13.91 -7.38 0.28
C HIS A 103 -13.24 -8.77 0.26
N ARG A 104 -13.27 -9.50 1.38
CA ARG A 104 -12.75 -10.88 1.42
C ARG A 104 -13.46 -11.80 0.43
N ARG A 105 -14.80 -11.66 0.30
CA ARG A 105 -15.60 -12.42 -0.68
C ARG A 105 -15.15 -12.05 -2.10
N TYR A 106 -15.04 -10.76 -2.40
CA TYR A 106 -14.54 -10.26 -3.67
C TYR A 106 -13.16 -10.84 -4.02
N LEU A 107 -12.20 -10.77 -3.11
CA LEU A 107 -10.86 -11.30 -3.32
C LEU A 107 -10.85 -12.79 -3.68
N ASN A 108 -11.74 -13.59 -3.07
CA ASN A 108 -11.83 -15.02 -3.34
C ASN A 108 -12.49 -15.32 -4.69
N VAL A 109 -13.51 -14.57 -5.06
CA VAL A 109 -14.29 -14.84 -6.29
C VAL A 109 -13.58 -14.28 -7.53
N SER A 110 -12.97 -13.10 -7.42
CA SER A 110 -12.24 -12.46 -8.53
C SER A 110 -10.86 -13.07 -8.82
N GLY A 111 -10.35 -13.95 -7.94
CA GLY A 111 -8.99 -14.46 -8.02
C GLY A 111 -7.90 -13.45 -7.59
N GLU A 112 -8.30 -12.23 -7.20
CA GLU A 112 -7.40 -11.16 -6.79
C GLU A 112 -6.54 -11.55 -5.58
N LYS A 113 -7.08 -12.39 -4.68
CA LYS A 113 -6.33 -12.91 -3.54
C LYS A 113 -5.07 -13.64 -3.98
N VAL A 114 -5.19 -14.59 -4.90
CA VAL A 114 -4.06 -15.39 -5.40
C VAL A 114 -3.05 -14.48 -6.12
N ARG A 115 -3.52 -13.50 -6.88
CA ARG A 115 -2.67 -12.54 -7.58
C ARG A 115 -1.86 -11.68 -6.59
N ARG A 116 -2.49 -11.18 -5.51
CA ARG A 116 -1.83 -10.42 -4.44
C ARG A 116 -0.81 -11.28 -3.67
N GLU A 117 -1.19 -12.50 -3.29
CA GLU A 117 -0.29 -13.44 -2.61
C GLU A 117 0.94 -13.79 -3.47
N HIS A 118 0.74 -14.02 -4.76
CA HIS A 118 1.83 -14.29 -5.70
C HIS A 118 2.78 -13.08 -5.85
N ALA A 119 2.23 -11.89 -6.01
CA ALA A 119 3.01 -10.65 -6.12
C ALA A 119 3.82 -10.38 -4.84
N TYR A 120 3.19 -10.56 -3.67
CA TYR A 120 3.84 -10.47 -2.37
C TYR A 120 4.98 -11.48 -2.23
N MET A 121 4.71 -12.76 -2.49
CA MET A 121 5.72 -13.81 -2.35
C MET A 121 6.89 -13.59 -3.30
N ARG A 122 6.61 -13.18 -4.54
CA ARG A 122 7.65 -12.82 -5.51
C ARG A 122 8.54 -11.68 -5.02
N SER A 123 7.95 -10.62 -4.45
CA SER A 123 8.69 -9.49 -3.89
C SER A 123 9.54 -9.93 -2.70
N ARG A 124 8.96 -10.72 -1.79
CA ARG A 124 9.65 -11.26 -0.61
C ARG A 124 10.83 -12.15 -0.99
N MET A 125 10.63 -13.05 -1.95
CA MET A 125 11.72 -13.93 -2.42
C MET A 125 12.86 -13.14 -3.05
N LYS A 126 12.55 -12.07 -3.81
CA LYS A 126 13.58 -11.18 -4.37
C LYS A 126 14.39 -10.50 -3.28
N HIS A 127 13.73 -10.03 -2.22
CA HIS A 127 14.40 -9.38 -1.09
C HIS A 127 15.30 -10.38 -0.35
N LEU A 128 14.77 -11.54 0.03
CA LEU A 128 15.56 -12.59 0.69
C LEU A 128 16.75 -13.08 -0.15
N LEU A 129 16.55 -13.19 -1.47
CA LEU A 129 17.64 -13.53 -2.38
C LEU A 129 18.71 -12.44 -2.41
N GLY A 130 18.29 -11.18 -2.47
CA GLY A 130 19.21 -10.03 -2.40
C GLY A 130 20.03 -10.02 -1.12
N ASP A 131 19.37 -10.19 0.03
CA ASP A 131 20.03 -10.24 1.35
C ASP A 131 21.02 -11.42 1.42
N HIS A 132 20.61 -12.61 0.98
CA HIS A 132 21.46 -13.79 1.01
C HIS A 132 22.69 -13.65 0.08
N LEU A 133 22.49 -13.11 -1.13
CA LEU A 133 23.60 -12.84 -2.06
C LEU A 133 24.54 -11.77 -1.52
N ALA A 134 24.00 -10.70 -0.89
CA ALA A 134 24.81 -9.67 -0.28
C ALA A 134 25.67 -10.24 0.87
N THR A 135 25.06 -11.04 1.75
CA THR A 135 25.79 -11.69 2.85
C THR A 135 26.90 -12.57 2.31
N ARG A 136 26.60 -13.48 1.36
CA ARG A 136 27.62 -14.34 0.76
C ARG A 136 28.73 -13.54 0.07
N PHE A 137 28.37 -12.48 -0.64
CA PHE A 137 29.35 -11.63 -1.31
C PHE A 137 30.30 -10.97 -0.30
N LEU A 138 29.78 -10.49 0.82
CA LEU A 138 30.60 -9.86 1.88
C LEU A 138 31.45 -10.89 2.63
N ASP A 139 30.95 -12.11 2.82
CA ASP A 139 31.71 -13.21 3.45
C ASP A 139 32.87 -13.71 2.55
N ASP A 140 32.64 -13.83 1.24
CA ASP A 140 33.62 -14.34 0.27
C ASP A 140 34.65 -13.28 -0.17
N TYR A 141 34.24 -12.01 -0.25
CA TYR A 141 35.09 -10.88 -0.60
C TYR A 141 35.43 -10.10 0.65
N ALA A 142 36.67 -10.28 1.10
CA ALA A 142 37.19 -9.65 2.31
C ALA A 142 36.66 -8.23 2.58
N ASP A 143 36.23 -7.97 3.81
CA ASP A 143 35.75 -6.69 4.36
C ASP A 143 36.54 -5.43 3.93
N SER A 144 37.82 -5.62 3.53
CA SER A 144 38.71 -4.52 3.16
C SER A 144 38.25 -3.71 1.93
N ASN A 145 37.69 -4.35 0.89
CA ASN A 145 37.28 -3.64 -0.32
C ASN A 145 35.94 -2.93 -0.12
N PHE A 146 35.02 -3.53 0.66
CA PHE A 146 33.80 -2.86 1.06
C PHE A 146 34.07 -1.63 1.92
N GLU A 147 34.98 -1.73 2.89
CA GLU A 147 35.39 -0.62 3.74
C GLU A 147 36.08 0.51 2.95
N LYS A 148 36.90 0.17 1.95
CA LYS A 148 37.48 1.17 1.03
C LYS A 148 36.37 1.90 0.25
N ALA A 149 35.44 1.16 -0.35
CA ALA A 149 34.31 1.73 -1.07
C ALA A 149 33.48 2.66 -0.18
N LEU A 150 33.19 2.22 1.05
CA LEU A 150 32.44 3.01 2.03
C LEU A 150 33.16 4.34 2.35
N LYS A 151 34.49 4.32 2.54
CA LYS A 151 35.28 5.54 2.79
C LYS A 151 35.20 6.52 1.62
N LEU A 152 35.30 6.05 0.37
CA LEU A 152 35.19 6.89 -0.82
C LEU A 152 33.78 7.51 -0.95
N VAL A 153 32.73 6.74 -0.64
CA VAL A 153 31.35 7.24 -0.63
C VAL A 153 31.15 8.30 0.46
N LEU A 154 31.66 8.07 1.67
CA LEU A 154 31.58 9.03 2.78
C LEU A 154 32.37 10.32 2.48
N ALA A 155 33.52 10.22 1.79
CA ALA A 155 34.28 11.35 1.29
C ALA A 155 33.60 12.08 0.11
N ARG A 156 32.49 11.58 -0.41
CA ARG A 156 31.78 12.07 -1.62
C ARG A 156 32.61 12.01 -2.90
N GLU A 157 33.62 11.16 -2.94
CA GLU A 157 34.50 10.93 -4.10
C GLU A 157 33.87 9.87 -5.03
N LEU A 158 32.96 9.05 -4.53
CA LEU A 158 32.29 8.00 -5.30
C LEU A 158 30.80 7.97 -4.99
N GLU A 159 29.97 7.81 -6.03
CA GLU A 159 28.52 7.62 -5.88
C GLU A 159 28.24 6.20 -5.37
N PRO A 160 27.29 5.99 -4.41
CA PRO A 160 26.99 4.67 -3.83
C PRO A 160 26.70 3.58 -4.86
N ARG A 161 25.92 3.90 -5.91
CA ARG A 161 25.60 2.93 -6.98
C ARG A 161 26.83 2.53 -7.79
N HIS A 162 27.74 3.48 -8.03
CA HIS A 162 28.97 3.22 -8.75
C HIS A 162 29.94 2.39 -7.90
N ALA A 163 30.01 2.69 -6.59
CA ALA A 163 30.81 1.91 -5.64
C ALA A 163 30.40 0.43 -5.63
N ILE A 164 29.08 0.14 -5.54
CA ILE A 164 28.58 -1.23 -5.58
C ILE A 164 28.91 -1.92 -6.92
N LYS A 165 28.80 -1.21 -8.05
CA LYS A 165 29.17 -1.75 -9.36
C LYS A 165 30.64 -2.15 -9.42
N LEU A 166 31.54 -1.28 -8.95
CA LEU A 166 33.00 -1.54 -8.91
C LEU A 166 33.34 -2.70 -7.97
N LEU A 167 32.65 -2.84 -6.84
CA LEU A 167 32.79 -3.97 -5.93
C LEU A 167 32.41 -5.29 -6.60
N ILE A 168 31.28 -5.33 -7.29
CA ILE A 168 30.81 -6.55 -8.00
C ILE A 168 31.73 -6.92 -9.16
N GLU A 169 32.30 -5.95 -9.85
CA GLU A 169 33.22 -6.14 -10.98
C GLU A 169 34.69 -6.36 -10.54
N ASP A 170 34.95 -6.41 -9.22
CA ASP A 170 36.31 -6.50 -8.62
C ASP A 170 37.30 -5.46 -9.17
N LYS A 171 36.81 -4.24 -9.41
CA LYS A 171 37.57 -3.12 -10.01
C LYS A 171 37.86 -2.00 -9.00
N LEU A 172 37.65 -2.24 -7.72
CA LEU A 172 37.96 -1.27 -6.68
C LEU A 172 39.45 -1.44 -6.31
N THR A 173 40.32 -0.71 -6.98
CA THR A 173 41.78 -0.64 -6.69
C THR A 173 42.10 0.44 -5.71
#